data_fd36d48a1053622bba5b39f5722febeb
#
_entry.id   fd36d48a1053622bba5b39f5722febeb
#
_cell.length_a   1.000
_cell.length_b   1.000
_cell.length_c   1.000
_cell.angle_alpha   90.00
_cell.angle_beta   90.00
_cell.angle_gamma   90.00
#
_symmetry.space_group_name_H-M   'P 1'
#
loop_
_entity.id
_entity.type
_entity.pdbx_description
1 polymer ?
#
loop_
_entity_poly.entity_id
_entity_poly.type
_entity_poly.pdbx_seq_one_letter_code
_entity_poly.pdbx_strand_id
1 'polypeptide(L)'
;YGLCKTFELGRTMDSALIMFVGALSAGASCVFIYTPYFLSILFNSASLAGVSYAPTWIRFFIEMLPYVVFILALVFILPKVFKPTKQLPGKDFYKAEYEKLGKMSKDEKLSSFFMVLLIGFMLTGSIHGIALDWAFIVIPWLMFFPGVRVANGEDVKNIDFSMVFFCVACLSIGSVSNYLGIGAMVANMLIPVLEPLSSNVVVGAIYIIAVVLNFLLTPFAILAGFSEPIAQVAAGLGINPVGALYGLYLGCDQVFLPYEYLSYLIFYAFGLMKMTDFFKLAAFKSILATIVVFFVMIPWWSFMGVL
;
A
#
# COMPACT_ATOMS: atom_id res chain seq x y z
N TYR A 1 10.51 -17.22 -0.22
CA TYR A 1 11.88 -17.69 -0.03
C TYR A 1 11.90 -19.20 0.20
N GLY A 2 11.18 -19.71 1.22
CA GLY A 2 11.13 -21.14 1.55
C GLY A 2 10.80 -22.03 0.34
N LEU A 3 9.74 -21.71 -0.42
CA LEU A 3 9.41 -22.45 -1.64
C LEU A 3 10.55 -22.47 -2.66
N CYS A 4 11.16 -21.32 -2.94
CA CYS A 4 12.24 -21.24 -3.91
C CYS A 4 13.46 -22.05 -3.47
N LYS A 5 13.76 -22.11 -2.16
CA LYS A 5 14.84 -22.89 -1.58
C LYS A 5 14.52 -24.38 -1.63
N THR A 6 13.31 -24.79 -1.22
CA THR A 6 12.88 -26.20 -1.22
C THR A 6 12.92 -26.82 -2.62
N PHE A 7 12.63 -26.02 -3.65
CA PHE A 7 12.62 -26.50 -5.06
C PHE A 7 13.87 -26.12 -5.85
N GLU A 8 14.90 -25.62 -5.18
CA GLU A 8 16.19 -25.26 -5.78
C GLU A 8 16.04 -24.43 -7.06
N LEU A 9 15.16 -23.43 -7.05
CA LEU A 9 14.85 -22.64 -8.23
C LEU A 9 15.98 -21.72 -8.67
N GLY A 10 16.90 -21.36 -7.75
CA GLY A 10 18.02 -20.47 -8.03
C GLY A 10 17.57 -19.05 -8.45
N ARG A 11 18.43 -18.31 -9.15
CA ARG A 11 18.13 -16.95 -9.68
C ARG A 11 17.52 -17.04 -11.08
N THR A 12 16.29 -17.48 -11.17
CA THR A 12 15.54 -17.70 -12.41
C THR A 12 14.29 -16.80 -12.47
N MET A 13 13.63 -16.75 -13.63
CA MET A 13 12.33 -16.05 -13.77
C MET A 13 11.26 -16.69 -12.89
N ASP A 14 11.34 -17.99 -12.62
CA ASP A 14 10.38 -18.71 -11.76
C ASP A 14 10.47 -18.20 -10.32
N SER A 15 11.70 -18.05 -9.80
CA SER A 15 11.95 -17.45 -8.48
C SER A 15 11.52 -15.99 -8.45
N ALA A 16 11.83 -15.24 -9.53
CA ALA A 16 11.47 -13.84 -9.63
C ALA A 16 9.93 -13.65 -9.59
N LEU A 17 9.17 -14.50 -10.28
CA LEU A 17 7.70 -14.48 -10.24
C LEU A 17 7.17 -14.75 -8.83
N ILE A 18 7.65 -15.80 -8.16
CA ILE A 18 7.21 -16.15 -6.80
C ILE A 18 7.51 -15.00 -5.83
N MET A 19 8.73 -14.46 -5.88
CA MET A 19 9.17 -13.40 -4.99
C MET A 19 8.45 -12.09 -5.27
N PHE A 20 8.27 -11.74 -6.55
CA PHE A 20 7.57 -10.52 -6.95
C PHE A 20 6.08 -10.58 -6.61
N VAL A 21 5.40 -11.70 -6.86
CA VAL A 21 3.98 -11.89 -6.46
C VAL A 21 3.85 -11.86 -4.93
N GLY A 22 4.81 -12.43 -4.19
CA GLY A 22 4.85 -12.33 -2.74
C GLY A 22 4.97 -10.88 -2.26
N ALA A 23 5.88 -10.10 -2.83
CA ALA A 23 6.05 -8.68 -2.51
C ALA A 23 4.82 -7.85 -2.91
N LEU A 24 4.25 -8.11 -4.10
CA LEU A 24 3.02 -7.49 -4.59
C LEU A 24 1.86 -7.76 -3.62
N SER A 25 1.70 -9.01 -3.17
CA SER A 25 0.64 -9.37 -2.22
C SER A 25 0.80 -8.69 -0.87
N ALA A 26 2.03 -8.53 -0.39
CA ALA A 26 2.32 -7.81 0.84
C ALA A 26 2.01 -6.29 0.69
N GLY A 27 2.42 -5.67 -0.43
CA GLY A 27 2.14 -4.27 -0.73
C GLY A 27 0.67 -4.00 -1.02
N ALA A 28 -0.02 -4.93 -1.69
CA ALA A 28 -1.43 -4.80 -2.04
C ALA A 28 -2.35 -4.61 -0.81
N SER A 29 -1.92 -5.05 0.36
CA SER A 29 -2.67 -4.81 1.61
C SER A 29 -3.00 -3.34 1.81
N CYS A 30 -2.11 -2.43 1.42
CA CYS A 30 -2.32 -0.98 1.54
C CYS A 30 -3.47 -0.46 0.68
N VAL A 31 -3.91 -1.18 -0.35
CA VAL A 31 -4.98 -0.75 -1.26
C VAL A 31 -6.36 -1.21 -0.78
N PHE A 32 -6.47 -2.33 -0.08
CA PHE A 32 -7.76 -2.85 0.38
C PHE A 32 -7.92 -2.87 1.91
N ILE A 33 -6.83 -2.79 2.67
CA ILE A 33 -6.87 -2.60 4.12
C ILE A 33 -6.65 -1.11 4.40
N TYR A 34 -7.55 -0.55 5.20
CA TYR A 34 -7.36 0.82 5.70
C TYR A 34 -6.10 0.86 6.57
N THR A 35 -5.01 1.40 6.01
CA THR A 35 -3.73 1.56 6.72
C THR A 35 -3.63 2.97 7.30
N PRO A 36 -3.86 3.15 8.62
CA PRO A 36 -3.98 4.47 9.23
C PRO A 36 -2.78 5.37 8.94
N TYR A 37 -1.57 4.82 8.99
CA TYR A 37 -0.35 5.62 8.85
C TYR A 37 -0.17 6.27 7.46
N PHE A 38 -0.69 5.69 6.39
CA PHE A 38 -0.71 6.33 5.07
C PHE A 38 -1.94 7.22 4.88
N LEU A 39 -3.10 6.68 5.21
CA LEU A 39 -4.37 7.33 4.90
C LEU A 39 -4.65 8.53 5.81
N SER A 40 -4.14 8.53 7.04
CA SER A 40 -4.22 9.71 7.91
C SER A 40 -3.47 10.90 7.32
N ILE A 41 -2.34 10.70 6.65
CA ILE A 41 -1.61 11.78 5.98
C ILE A 41 -2.49 12.39 4.87
N LEU A 42 -3.08 11.53 4.03
CA LEU A 42 -3.93 11.99 2.93
C LEU A 42 -5.15 12.76 3.44
N PHE A 43 -5.89 12.18 4.39
CA PHE A 43 -7.14 12.77 4.85
C PHE A 43 -6.92 14.01 5.74
N ASN A 44 -5.82 14.06 6.50
CA ASN A 44 -5.42 15.28 7.20
C ASN A 44 -5.09 16.40 6.18
N SER A 45 -4.37 16.07 5.10
CA SER A 45 -4.08 17.05 4.05
C SER A 45 -5.34 17.52 3.32
N ALA A 46 -6.32 16.64 3.06
CA ALA A 46 -7.62 17.03 2.54
C ALA A 46 -8.36 17.98 3.51
N SER A 47 -8.30 17.70 4.81
CA SER A 47 -8.92 18.54 5.86
C SER A 47 -8.29 19.93 5.90
N LEU A 48 -6.97 20.03 5.78
CA LEU A 48 -6.25 21.32 5.70
C LEU A 48 -6.63 22.11 4.44
N ALA A 49 -6.97 21.42 3.36
CA ALA A 49 -7.50 22.03 2.14
C ALA A 49 -9.03 22.29 2.16
N GLY A 50 -9.67 22.16 3.33
CA GLY A 50 -11.09 22.48 3.55
C GLY A 50 -12.07 21.32 3.33
N VAL A 51 -11.60 20.11 3.05
CA VAL A 51 -12.46 18.93 2.83
C VAL A 51 -12.26 17.91 3.94
N SER A 52 -13.19 17.85 4.89
CA SER A 52 -13.18 16.82 5.94
C SER A 52 -13.66 15.49 5.34
N TYR A 53 -12.76 14.52 5.26
CA TYR A 53 -13.05 13.20 4.72
C TYR A 53 -12.46 12.10 5.61
N ALA A 54 -13.32 11.27 6.19
CA ALA A 54 -12.96 10.16 7.06
C ALA A 54 -13.78 8.93 6.68
N PRO A 55 -13.42 8.22 5.61
CA PRO A 55 -14.20 7.07 5.15
C PRO A 55 -14.10 5.92 6.14
N THR A 56 -15.17 5.15 6.27
CA THR A 56 -15.11 3.83 6.90
C THR A 56 -14.27 2.89 6.02
N TRP A 57 -13.78 1.79 6.61
CA TRP A 57 -13.04 0.78 5.84
C TRP A 57 -13.84 0.27 4.62
N ILE A 58 -15.14 0.01 4.76
CA ILE A 58 -16.00 -0.44 3.67
C ILE A 58 -16.06 0.61 2.55
N ARG A 59 -16.21 1.88 2.89
CA ARG A 59 -16.24 2.97 1.92
C ARG A 59 -14.93 3.04 1.14
N PHE A 60 -13.79 3.04 1.84
CA PHE A 60 -12.47 3.02 1.23
C PHE A 60 -12.27 1.80 0.33
N PHE A 61 -12.67 0.60 0.81
CA PHE A 61 -12.58 -0.62 0.02
C PHE A 61 -13.38 -0.54 -1.28
N ILE A 62 -14.60 0.00 -1.24
CA ILE A 62 -15.43 0.18 -2.44
C ILE A 62 -14.77 1.17 -3.41
N GLU A 63 -14.20 2.25 -2.91
CA GLU A 63 -13.51 3.26 -3.74
C GLU A 63 -12.26 2.70 -4.41
N MET A 64 -11.60 1.73 -3.80
CA MET A 64 -10.42 1.04 -4.35
C MET A 64 -10.75 -0.29 -5.05
N LEU A 65 -12.01 -0.73 -5.03
CA LEU A 65 -12.42 -2.06 -5.50
C LEU A 65 -11.92 -2.43 -6.91
N PRO A 66 -12.00 -1.57 -7.94
CA PRO A 66 -11.49 -1.96 -9.25
C PRO A 66 -9.98 -2.19 -9.26
N TYR A 67 -9.22 -1.44 -8.45
CA TYR A 67 -7.78 -1.64 -8.33
C TYR A 67 -7.44 -2.93 -7.57
N VAL A 68 -8.22 -3.30 -6.55
CA VAL A 68 -8.11 -4.60 -5.87
C VAL A 68 -8.32 -5.75 -6.86
N VAL A 69 -9.37 -5.66 -7.69
CA VAL A 69 -9.63 -6.65 -8.75
C VAL A 69 -8.47 -6.74 -9.73
N PHE A 70 -7.90 -5.59 -10.13
CA PHE A 70 -6.71 -5.54 -10.97
C PHE A 70 -5.51 -6.26 -10.34
N ILE A 71 -5.19 -5.99 -9.08
CA ILE A 71 -4.08 -6.66 -8.37
C ILE A 71 -4.32 -8.18 -8.29
N LEU A 72 -5.53 -8.61 -7.98
CA LEU A 72 -5.88 -10.04 -7.98
C LEU A 72 -5.71 -10.66 -9.38
N ALA A 73 -6.14 -9.95 -10.42
CA ALA A 73 -5.97 -10.41 -11.79
C ALA A 73 -4.49 -10.54 -12.19
N LEU A 74 -3.61 -9.64 -11.71
CA LEU A 74 -2.17 -9.69 -11.97
C LEU A 74 -1.54 -11.00 -11.48
N VAL A 75 -1.99 -11.56 -10.36
CA VAL A 75 -1.49 -12.85 -9.85
C VAL A 75 -1.66 -13.97 -10.89
N PHE A 76 -2.72 -13.90 -11.69
CA PHE A 76 -2.99 -14.86 -12.75
C PHE A 76 -2.40 -14.47 -14.11
N ILE A 77 -2.25 -13.18 -14.38
CA ILE A 77 -1.72 -12.64 -15.63
C ILE A 77 -0.21 -12.83 -15.69
N LEU A 78 0.52 -12.49 -14.63
CA LEU A 78 1.98 -12.55 -14.59
C LEU A 78 2.54 -13.93 -14.98
N PRO A 79 2.08 -15.05 -14.41
CA PRO A 79 2.58 -16.37 -14.82
C PRO A 79 2.21 -16.75 -16.27
N LYS A 80 1.11 -16.23 -16.81
CA LYS A 80 0.73 -16.48 -18.20
C LYS A 80 1.63 -15.74 -19.19
N VAL A 81 2.04 -14.51 -18.85
CA VAL A 81 2.91 -13.67 -19.68
C VAL A 81 4.36 -14.12 -19.58
N PHE A 82 4.87 -14.31 -18.38
CA PHE A 82 6.28 -14.62 -18.12
C PHE A 82 6.58 -16.13 -18.03
N LYS A 83 5.62 -16.98 -18.31
CA LYS A 83 5.66 -18.45 -18.45
C LYS A 83 6.73 -19.14 -17.59
N PRO A 84 6.40 -19.62 -16.39
CA PRO A 84 7.34 -20.36 -15.57
C PRO A 84 7.83 -21.60 -16.30
N THR A 85 9.10 -21.92 -16.13
CA THR A 85 9.77 -23.07 -16.78
C THR A 85 9.70 -24.34 -15.95
N LYS A 86 9.70 -24.21 -14.62
CA LYS A 86 9.54 -25.32 -13.68
C LYS A 86 8.10 -25.42 -13.21
N GLN A 87 7.51 -26.60 -13.31
CA GLN A 87 6.24 -26.89 -12.64
C GLN A 87 6.50 -27.11 -11.15
N LEU A 88 5.80 -26.35 -10.31
CA LEU A 88 5.78 -26.61 -8.89
C LEU A 88 4.98 -27.89 -8.60
N PRO A 89 5.26 -28.60 -7.51
CA PRO A 89 4.52 -29.80 -7.12
C PRO A 89 3.03 -29.51 -6.98
N GLY A 90 2.23 -30.54 -7.25
CA GLY A 90 0.78 -30.47 -7.16
C GLY A 90 0.25 -30.39 -5.73
N LYS A 91 -1.06 -30.38 -5.61
CA LYS A 91 -1.80 -30.28 -4.33
C LYS A 91 -1.36 -31.31 -3.28
N ASP A 92 -0.98 -32.51 -3.71
CA ASP A 92 -0.62 -33.61 -2.80
C ASP A 92 0.63 -33.30 -1.98
N PHE A 93 1.61 -32.62 -2.56
CA PHE A 93 2.79 -32.14 -1.82
C PHE A 93 2.39 -31.16 -0.71
N TYR A 94 1.59 -30.13 -1.03
CA TYR A 94 1.16 -29.16 -0.05
C TYR A 94 0.26 -29.76 1.02
N LYS A 95 -0.56 -30.76 0.66
CA LYS A 95 -1.38 -31.50 1.60
C LYS A 95 -0.53 -32.30 2.58
N ALA A 96 0.49 -32.99 2.09
CA ALA A 96 1.43 -33.73 2.95
C ALA A 96 2.19 -32.80 3.90
N GLU A 97 2.64 -31.62 3.42
CA GLU A 97 3.28 -30.62 4.30
C GLU A 97 2.31 -30.03 5.32
N TYR A 98 1.05 -29.78 4.93
CA TYR A 98 0.03 -29.33 5.86
C TYR A 98 -0.29 -30.35 6.95
N GLU A 99 -0.35 -31.65 6.61
CA GLU A 99 -0.58 -32.72 7.58
C GLU A 99 0.57 -32.84 8.60
N LYS A 100 1.81 -32.47 8.23
CA LYS A 100 2.96 -32.42 9.14
C LYS A 100 2.86 -31.33 10.21
N LEU A 101 2.11 -30.24 9.96
CA LEU A 101 1.94 -29.14 10.93
C LEU A 101 1.20 -29.59 12.20
N GLY A 102 0.35 -30.62 12.10
CA GLY A 102 -0.40 -31.13 13.23
C GLY A 102 -1.55 -30.18 13.66
N LYS A 103 -1.94 -30.30 14.93
CA LYS A 103 -3.03 -29.47 15.49
C LYS A 103 -2.49 -28.11 15.92
N MET A 104 -3.28 -27.04 15.67
CA MET A 104 -2.95 -25.70 16.13
C MET A 104 -2.65 -25.66 17.62
N SER A 105 -1.54 -25.05 17.98
CA SER A 105 -1.13 -24.78 19.35
C SER A 105 -2.09 -23.78 20.02
N LYS A 106 -1.96 -23.61 21.34
CA LYS A 106 -2.74 -22.65 22.10
C LYS A 106 -2.45 -21.21 21.64
N ASP A 107 -1.19 -20.88 21.39
CA ASP A 107 -0.76 -19.55 21.00
C ASP A 107 -1.18 -19.21 19.57
N GLU A 108 -1.15 -20.18 18.66
CA GLU A 108 -1.70 -20.01 17.30
C GLU A 108 -3.20 -19.74 17.30
N LYS A 109 -3.96 -20.43 18.15
CA LYS A 109 -5.40 -20.19 18.30
C LYS A 109 -5.71 -18.80 18.85
N LEU A 110 -4.94 -18.35 19.85
CA LEU A 110 -5.08 -17.02 20.45
C LEU A 110 -4.69 -15.94 19.44
N SER A 111 -3.59 -16.10 18.72
CA SER A 111 -3.17 -15.17 17.66
C SER A 111 -4.23 -15.07 16.56
N SER A 112 -4.77 -16.21 16.14
CA SER A 112 -5.89 -16.25 15.17
C SER A 112 -7.13 -15.54 15.68
N PHE A 113 -7.47 -15.71 16.96
CA PHE A 113 -8.59 -15.00 17.60
C PHE A 113 -8.39 -13.48 17.56
N PHE A 114 -7.20 -12.97 17.93
CA PHE A 114 -6.92 -11.53 17.86
C PHE A 114 -6.93 -11.00 16.44
N MET A 115 -6.50 -11.78 15.46
CA MET A 115 -6.59 -11.40 14.04
C MET A 115 -8.06 -11.28 13.60
N VAL A 116 -8.90 -12.24 13.93
CA VAL A 116 -10.34 -12.21 13.63
C VAL A 116 -11.02 -11.04 14.36
N LEU A 117 -10.64 -10.77 15.60
CA LEU A 117 -11.13 -9.63 16.38
C LEU A 117 -10.80 -8.31 15.69
N LEU A 118 -9.56 -8.14 15.23
CA LEU A 118 -9.13 -6.95 14.51
C LEU A 118 -9.93 -6.76 13.21
N ILE A 119 -10.07 -7.82 12.41
CA ILE A 119 -10.85 -7.77 11.17
C ILE A 119 -12.33 -7.47 11.49
N GLY A 120 -12.90 -8.11 12.49
CA GLY A 120 -14.27 -7.85 12.94
C GLY A 120 -14.48 -6.39 13.34
N PHE A 121 -13.54 -5.81 14.10
CA PHE A 121 -13.58 -4.41 14.47
C PHE A 121 -13.54 -3.49 13.23
N MET A 122 -12.68 -3.78 12.27
CA MET A 122 -12.60 -3.03 11.01
C MET A 122 -13.91 -3.10 10.22
N LEU A 123 -14.52 -4.28 10.12
CA LEU A 123 -15.78 -4.48 9.39
C LEU A 123 -16.97 -3.77 10.05
N THR A 124 -16.95 -3.62 11.38
CA THR A 124 -18.03 -2.99 12.15
C THR A 124 -17.80 -1.50 12.41
N GLY A 125 -16.79 -0.90 11.83
CA GLY A 125 -16.44 0.53 12.01
C GLY A 125 -17.59 1.50 11.75
N SER A 126 -18.48 1.21 10.79
CA SER A 126 -19.69 2.00 10.53
C SER A 126 -20.75 1.88 11.63
N ILE A 127 -20.70 0.86 12.49
CA ILE A 127 -21.67 0.63 13.57
C ILE A 127 -21.22 1.32 14.86
N HIS A 128 -19.95 1.17 15.23
CA HIS A 128 -19.44 1.69 16.51
C HIS A 128 -18.84 3.10 16.41
N GLY A 129 -18.48 3.57 15.19
CA GLY A 129 -17.94 4.92 14.98
C GLY A 129 -16.58 5.20 15.64
N ILE A 130 -15.91 4.18 16.18
CA ILE A 130 -14.59 4.33 16.83
C ILE A 130 -13.51 4.34 15.75
N ALA A 131 -12.55 5.26 15.85
CA ALA A 131 -11.43 5.32 14.92
C ALA A 131 -10.62 4.01 14.93
N LEU A 132 -10.23 3.54 13.73
CA LEU A 132 -9.50 2.29 13.55
C LEU A 132 -8.15 2.25 14.26
N ASP A 133 -7.53 3.41 14.46
CA ASP A 133 -6.26 3.56 15.16
C ASP A 133 -6.31 2.93 16.55
N TRP A 134 -7.45 3.01 17.25
CA TRP A 134 -7.63 2.38 18.55
C TRP A 134 -7.52 0.87 18.50
N ALA A 135 -8.01 0.22 17.45
CA ALA A 135 -7.88 -1.22 17.30
C ALA A 135 -6.41 -1.64 17.14
N PHE A 136 -5.66 -0.92 16.32
CA PHE A 136 -4.23 -1.17 16.12
C PHE A 136 -3.36 -0.85 17.34
N ILE A 137 -3.84 -0.03 18.25
CA ILE A 137 -3.19 0.21 19.54
C ILE A 137 -3.60 -0.85 20.57
N VAL A 138 -4.89 -1.01 20.82
CA VAL A 138 -5.41 -1.82 21.94
C VAL A 138 -5.23 -3.31 21.72
N ILE A 139 -5.53 -3.83 20.52
CA ILE A 139 -5.50 -5.28 20.28
C ILE A 139 -4.11 -5.88 20.44
N PRO A 140 -3.02 -5.30 19.89
CA PRO A 140 -1.67 -5.79 20.16
C PRO A 140 -1.29 -5.76 21.65
N TRP A 141 -1.69 -4.72 22.39
CA TRP A 141 -1.42 -4.66 23.83
C TRP A 141 -2.12 -5.76 24.61
N LEU A 142 -3.31 -6.20 24.20
CA LEU A 142 -3.99 -7.33 24.81
C LEU A 142 -3.20 -8.64 24.68
N MET A 143 -2.36 -8.79 23.65
CA MET A 143 -1.52 -9.95 23.47
C MET A 143 -0.43 -10.09 24.55
N PHE A 144 -0.04 -8.98 25.21
CA PHE A 144 0.90 -8.96 26.32
C PHE A 144 0.23 -9.21 27.69
N PHE A 145 -1.10 -9.25 27.76
CA PHE A 145 -1.82 -9.27 29.04
C PHE A 145 -1.51 -10.55 29.82
N PRO A 146 -1.37 -10.45 31.18
CA PRO A 146 -1.21 -11.62 32.03
C PRO A 146 -2.35 -12.63 31.82
N GLY A 147 -2.03 -13.87 31.44
CA GLY A 147 -2.99 -14.92 31.09
C GLY A 147 -3.19 -15.14 29.59
N VAL A 148 -2.95 -14.15 28.75
CA VAL A 148 -2.89 -14.27 27.29
C VAL A 148 -1.47 -14.67 26.88
N ARG A 149 -0.48 -13.84 27.16
CA ARG A 149 0.96 -14.06 26.96
C ARG A 149 1.35 -14.61 25.58
N VAL A 150 0.64 -14.19 24.54
CA VAL A 150 1.01 -14.53 23.15
C VAL A 150 2.23 -13.71 22.73
N ALA A 151 2.31 -12.46 23.20
CA ALA A 151 3.46 -11.59 23.03
C ALA A 151 4.20 -11.39 24.37
N ASN A 152 5.48 -11.16 24.31
CA ASN A 152 6.37 -11.00 25.45
C ASN A 152 7.38 -9.84 25.26
N GLY A 153 8.17 -9.53 26.29
CA GLY A 153 9.12 -8.41 26.24
C GLY A 153 10.26 -8.57 25.22
N GLU A 154 10.58 -9.79 24.81
CA GLU A 154 11.58 -10.02 23.76
C GLU A 154 11.04 -9.61 22.38
N ASP A 155 9.73 -9.79 22.15
CA ASP A 155 9.09 -9.36 20.91
C ASP A 155 9.18 -7.83 20.73
N VAL A 156 9.08 -7.08 21.85
CA VAL A 156 9.27 -5.63 21.83
C VAL A 156 10.70 -5.23 21.47
N LYS A 157 11.70 -5.99 21.93
CA LYS A 157 13.11 -5.73 21.58
C LYS A 157 13.40 -5.96 20.10
N ASN A 158 12.62 -6.84 19.45
CA ASN A 158 12.76 -7.14 18.04
C ASN A 158 12.06 -6.11 17.12
N ILE A 159 11.39 -5.10 17.70
CA ILE A 159 10.80 -4.01 16.91
C ILE A 159 11.92 -3.15 16.31
N ASP A 160 11.87 -2.95 15.00
CA ASP A 160 12.78 -2.03 14.32
C ASP A 160 12.36 -0.57 14.58
N PHE A 161 12.92 0.01 15.64
CA PHE A 161 12.70 1.40 15.98
C PHE A 161 13.28 2.38 14.93
N SER A 162 14.21 1.95 14.09
CA SER A 162 14.72 2.77 12.97
C SER A 162 13.58 3.15 12.04
N MET A 163 12.64 2.22 11.79
CA MET A 163 11.44 2.48 11.00
C MET A 163 10.53 3.53 11.66
N VAL A 164 10.38 3.48 12.98
CA VAL A 164 9.58 4.47 13.72
C VAL A 164 10.20 5.87 13.59
N PHE A 165 11.51 5.98 13.82
CA PHE A 165 12.22 7.27 13.66
C PHE A 165 12.19 7.77 12.21
N PHE A 166 12.30 6.88 11.23
CA PHE A 166 12.15 7.24 9.82
C PHE A 166 10.75 7.82 9.54
N CYS A 167 9.69 7.18 10.02
CA CYS A 167 8.33 7.68 9.87
C CYS A 167 8.15 9.07 10.52
N VAL A 168 8.65 9.24 11.74
CA VAL A 168 8.61 10.54 12.45
C VAL A 168 9.36 11.62 11.66
N ALA A 169 10.55 11.32 11.14
CA ALA A 169 11.32 12.26 10.33
C ALA A 169 10.56 12.67 9.07
N CYS A 170 9.96 11.71 8.34
CA CYS A 170 9.14 12.00 7.16
C CYS A 170 7.93 12.89 7.48
N LEU A 171 7.21 12.60 8.57
CA LEU A 171 6.08 13.44 9.02
C LEU A 171 6.53 14.84 9.41
N SER A 172 7.74 14.97 10.02
CA SER A 172 8.32 16.26 10.36
C SER A 172 8.61 17.11 9.11
N ILE A 173 9.04 16.49 8.01
CA ILE A 173 9.26 17.18 6.72
C ILE A 173 7.94 17.81 6.24
N GLY A 174 6.83 17.07 6.29
CA GLY A 174 5.50 17.60 5.95
C GLY A 174 5.09 18.80 6.82
N SER A 175 5.27 18.68 8.14
CA SER A 175 4.95 19.74 9.07
C SER A 175 5.79 21.01 8.87
N VAL A 176 7.10 20.85 8.61
CA VAL A 176 8.00 21.97 8.29
C VAL A 176 7.65 22.60 6.95
N SER A 177 7.33 21.79 5.94
CA SER A 177 6.89 22.26 4.62
C SER A 177 5.63 23.14 4.74
N ASN A 178 4.68 22.72 5.55
CA ASN A 178 3.47 23.49 5.84
C ASN A 178 3.81 24.83 6.53
N TYR A 179 4.59 24.76 7.61
CA TYR A 179 5.01 25.96 8.35
C TYR A 179 5.74 27.00 7.47
N LEU A 180 6.56 26.53 6.52
CA LEU A 180 7.29 27.37 5.56
C LEU A 180 6.41 27.82 4.37
N GLY A 181 5.16 27.38 4.27
CA GLY A 181 4.26 27.71 3.16
C GLY A 181 4.67 27.11 1.82
N ILE A 182 5.49 26.04 1.83
CA ILE A 182 5.96 25.39 0.60
C ILE A 182 4.77 24.84 -0.19
N GLY A 183 3.73 24.32 0.49
CA GLY A 183 2.50 23.86 -0.14
C GLY A 183 1.82 24.94 -0.98
N ALA A 184 1.67 26.14 -0.42
CA ALA A 184 1.10 27.29 -1.13
C ALA A 184 2.01 27.74 -2.29
N MET A 185 3.32 27.70 -2.11
CA MET A 185 4.27 28.04 -3.19
C MET A 185 4.13 27.05 -4.37
N VAL A 186 4.11 25.75 -4.10
CA VAL A 186 3.92 24.71 -5.11
C VAL A 186 2.55 24.84 -5.77
N ALA A 187 1.49 25.10 -5.00
CA ALA A 187 0.16 25.32 -5.55
C ALA A 187 0.13 26.51 -6.52
N ASN A 188 0.70 27.64 -6.15
CA ASN A 188 0.77 28.84 -7.01
C ASN A 188 1.55 28.61 -8.31
N MET A 189 2.52 27.69 -8.31
CA MET A 189 3.27 27.33 -9.52
C MET A 189 2.50 26.34 -10.41
N LEU A 190 1.77 25.42 -9.83
CA LEU A 190 1.09 24.34 -10.57
C LEU A 190 -0.33 24.74 -11.04
N ILE A 191 -1.07 25.53 -10.27
CA ILE A 191 -2.45 25.92 -10.61
C ILE A 191 -2.53 26.53 -12.02
N PRO A 192 -1.72 27.51 -12.42
CA PRO A 192 -1.83 28.11 -13.77
C PRO A 192 -1.59 27.12 -14.90
N VAL A 193 -0.78 26.08 -14.65
CA VAL A 193 -0.47 25.04 -15.64
C VAL A 193 -1.59 24.00 -15.73
N LEU A 194 -2.24 23.73 -14.62
CA LEU A 194 -3.26 22.69 -14.51
C LEU A 194 -4.69 23.23 -14.74
N GLU A 195 -4.92 24.53 -14.53
CA GLU A 195 -6.23 25.19 -14.66
C GLU A 195 -6.95 24.93 -16.00
N PRO A 196 -6.26 24.90 -17.17
CA PRO A 196 -6.93 24.62 -18.44
C PRO A 196 -7.30 23.15 -18.64
N LEU A 197 -6.91 22.27 -17.72
CA LEU A 197 -7.13 20.83 -17.83
C LEU A 197 -8.41 20.40 -17.11
N SER A 198 -9.06 19.36 -17.61
CA SER A 198 -10.20 18.76 -16.90
C SER A 198 -9.75 18.06 -15.61
N SER A 199 -10.64 17.95 -14.62
CA SER A 199 -10.36 17.31 -13.33
C SER A 199 -9.75 15.92 -13.47
N ASN A 200 -10.26 15.12 -14.40
CA ASN A 200 -9.73 13.77 -14.67
C ASN A 200 -8.27 13.80 -15.16
N VAL A 201 -7.93 14.75 -16.01
CA VAL A 201 -6.56 14.93 -16.52
C VAL A 201 -5.63 15.42 -15.41
N VAL A 202 -6.10 16.32 -14.55
CA VAL A 202 -5.33 16.79 -13.38
C VAL A 202 -4.99 15.63 -12.44
N VAL A 203 -5.97 14.79 -12.10
CA VAL A 203 -5.72 13.61 -11.24
C VAL A 203 -4.76 12.63 -11.92
N GLY A 204 -4.90 12.42 -13.23
CA GLY A 204 -3.95 11.63 -14.00
C GLY A 204 -2.53 12.21 -14.01
N ALA A 205 -2.40 13.54 -14.13
CA ALA A 205 -1.10 14.22 -14.05
C ALA A 205 -0.46 14.06 -12.66
N ILE A 206 -1.25 14.21 -11.60
CA ILE A 206 -0.78 13.98 -10.22
C ILE A 206 -0.30 12.53 -10.03
N TYR A 207 -1.05 11.55 -10.55
CA TYR A 207 -0.62 10.16 -10.56
C TYR A 207 0.74 9.98 -11.24
N ILE A 208 0.94 10.55 -12.44
CA ILE A 208 2.22 10.46 -13.16
C ILE A 208 3.34 11.16 -12.40
N ILE A 209 3.07 12.32 -11.79
CA ILE A 209 4.04 13.02 -10.93
C ILE A 209 4.49 12.10 -9.78
N ALA A 210 3.56 11.42 -9.13
CA ALA A 210 3.89 10.47 -8.06
C ALA A 210 4.75 9.30 -8.55
N VAL A 211 4.44 8.75 -9.73
CA VAL A 211 5.25 7.70 -10.38
C VAL A 211 6.69 8.17 -10.61
N VAL A 212 6.86 9.41 -11.08
CA VAL A 212 8.20 9.98 -11.31
C VAL A 212 8.92 10.24 -10.00
N LEU A 213 8.24 10.80 -9.01
CA LEU A 213 8.82 11.05 -7.69
C LEU A 213 9.29 9.76 -7.00
N ASN A 214 8.64 8.64 -7.27
CA ASN A 214 8.98 7.35 -6.67
C ASN A 214 10.38 6.84 -7.03
N PHE A 215 10.95 7.31 -8.16
CA PHE A 215 12.37 7.05 -8.47
C PHE A 215 13.35 7.75 -7.53
N LEU A 216 12.92 8.82 -6.87
CA LEU A 216 13.80 9.66 -6.02
C LEU A 216 13.49 9.47 -4.53
N LEU A 217 12.23 9.20 -4.19
CA LEU A 217 11.71 9.20 -2.84
C LEU A 217 10.94 7.90 -2.57
N THR A 218 10.85 7.51 -1.31
CA THR A 218 9.96 6.41 -0.92
C THR A 218 8.49 6.86 -0.91
N PRO A 219 7.51 5.96 -1.09
CA PRO A 219 6.08 6.28 -1.04
C PRO A 219 5.69 7.08 0.21
N PHE A 220 6.25 6.71 1.37
CA PHE A 220 5.96 7.42 2.62
C PHE A 220 6.45 8.89 2.58
N ALA A 221 7.66 9.13 2.06
CA ALA A 221 8.23 10.46 1.93
C ALA A 221 7.45 11.32 0.92
N ILE A 222 6.97 10.70 -0.18
CA ILE A 222 6.11 11.39 -1.16
C ILE A 222 4.79 11.80 -0.49
N LEU A 223 4.12 10.87 0.17
CA LEU A 223 2.85 11.18 0.82
C LEU A 223 3.00 12.24 1.91
N ALA A 224 4.03 12.13 2.76
CA ALA A 224 4.28 13.11 3.82
C ALA A 224 4.62 14.51 3.30
N GLY A 225 5.40 14.59 2.20
CA GLY A 225 5.87 15.87 1.66
C GLY A 225 4.94 16.52 0.63
N PHE A 226 4.16 15.72 -0.12
CA PHE A 226 3.39 16.23 -1.26
C PHE A 226 1.87 16.15 -1.09
N SER A 227 1.33 15.43 -0.10
CA SER A 227 -0.12 15.33 0.05
C SER A 227 -0.77 16.69 0.29
N GLU A 228 -0.19 17.53 1.15
CA GLU A 228 -0.75 18.85 1.42
C GLU A 228 -0.65 19.81 0.23
N PRO A 229 0.52 20.00 -0.42
CA PRO A 229 0.61 20.78 -1.66
C PRO A 229 -0.40 20.33 -2.73
N ILE A 230 -0.52 19.04 -2.95
CA ILE A 230 -1.46 18.48 -3.94
C ILE A 230 -2.92 18.73 -3.54
N ALA A 231 -3.26 18.60 -2.26
CA ALA A 231 -4.60 18.93 -1.77
C ALA A 231 -4.95 20.41 -1.97
N GLN A 232 -4.00 21.31 -1.72
CA GLN A 232 -4.16 22.75 -1.95
C GLN A 232 -4.30 23.09 -3.45
N VAL A 233 -3.51 22.44 -4.32
CA VAL A 233 -3.64 22.57 -5.77
C VAL A 233 -5.05 22.15 -6.22
N ALA A 234 -5.51 20.98 -5.78
CA ALA A 234 -6.82 20.46 -6.14
C ALA A 234 -7.95 21.41 -5.68
N ALA A 235 -7.89 21.88 -4.43
CA ALA A 235 -8.86 22.84 -3.89
C ALA A 235 -8.84 24.16 -4.67
N GLY A 236 -7.68 24.69 -5.01
CA GLY A 236 -7.52 25.91 -5.82
C GLY A 236 -8.11 25.79 -7.24
N LEU A 237 -8.12 24.57 -7.79
CA LEU A 237 -8.73 24.25 -9.08
C LEU A 237 -10.23 23.89 -8.98
N GLY A 238 -10.82 23.93 -7.76
CA GLY A 238 -12.21 23.51 -7.54
C GLY A 238 -12.42 22.00 -7.66
N ILE A 239 -11.36 21.21 -7.60
CA ILE A 239 -11.40 19.73 -7.65
C ILE A 239 -11.43 19.20 -6.21
N ASN A 240 -12.17 18.11 -5.97
CA ASN A 240 -12.14 17.46 -4.67
C ASN A 240 -10.72 16.95 -4.33
N PRO A 241 -10.08 17.44 -3.27
CA PRO A 241 -8.73 17.03 -2.89
C PRO A 241 -8.57 15.51 -2.71
N VAL A 242 -9.62 14.81 -2.28
CA VAL A 242 -9.57 13.36 -2.03
C VAL A 242 -9.25 12.58 -3.30
N GLY A 243 -9.87 12.92 -4.43
CA GLY A 243 -9.58 12.27 -5.72
C GLY A 243 -8.14 12.49 -6.18
N ALA A 244 -7.63 13.72 -6.02
CA ALA A 244 -6.24 14.06 -6.33
C ALA A 244 -5.25 13.29 -5.44
N LEU A 245 -5.54 13.17 -4.15
CA LEU A 245 -4.74 12.41 -3.19
C LEU A 245 -4.78 10.90 -3.46
N TYR A 246 -5.90 10.38 -3.94
CA TYR A 246 -5.95 8.97 -4.39
C TYR A 246 -5.10 8.75 -5.66
N GLY A 247 -5.06 9.72 -6.56
CA GLY A 247 -4.13 9.70 -7.69
C GLY A 247 -2.68 9.65 -7.22
N LEU A 248 -2.29 10.53 -6.29
CA LEU A 248 -0.98 10.53 -5.65
C LEU A 248 -0.68 9.18 -5.00
N TYR A 249 -1.62 8.64 -4.23
CA TYR A 249 -1.48 7.37 -3.51
C TYR A 249 -1.23 6.17 -4.44
N LEU A 250 -2.04 6.02 -5.49
CA LEU A 250 -1.85 4.94 -6.47
C LEU A 250 -0.59 5.15 -7.32
N GLY A 251 -0.16 6.39 -7.55
CA GLY A 251 1.11 6.68 -8.21
C GLY A 251 2.31 6.18 -7.38
N CYS A 252 2.25 6.32 -6.06
CA CYS A 252 3.25 5.80 -5.14
C CYS A 252 3.34 4.26 -5.11
N ASP A 253 2.29 3.55 -5.53
CA ASP A 253 2.32 2.08 -5.66
C ASP A 253 3.09 1.59 -6.91
N GLN A 254 3.47 2.50 -7.83
CA GLN A 254 4.18 2.13 -9.05
C GLN A 254 5.68 2.11 -8.81
N VAL A 255 6.22 0.91 -8.68
CA VAL A 255 7.62 0.63 -8.39
C VAL A 255 8.30 0.04 -9.60
N PHE A 256 9.49 0.53 -9.96
CA PHE A 256 10.33 0.04 -11.06
C PHE A 256 11.64 -0.57 -10.54
N LEU A 257 12.13 -0.10 -9.40
CA LEU A 257 13.37 -0.54 -8.78
C LEU A 257 13.11 -1.01 -7.33
N PRO A 258 13.81 -2.04 -6.84
CA PRO A 258 13.48 -2.65 -5.55
C PRO A 258 13.57 -1.68 -4.35
N TYR A 259 14.45 -0.67 -4.43
CA TYR A 259 14.67 0.27 -3.32
C TYR A 259 13.53 1.27 -3.12
N GLU A 260 12.66 1.43 -4.13
CA GLU A 260 11.55 2.39 -4.08
C GLU A 260 10.50 2.02 -3.02
N TYR A 261 10.38 0.75 -2.69
CA TYR A 261 9.40 0.27 -1.70
C TYR A 261 9.97 -0.85 -0.83
N LEU A 262 9.83 -0.72 0.49
CA LEU A 262 10.46 -1.61 1.47
C LEU A 262 10.13 -3.10 1.26
N SER A 263 8.87 -3.44 0.96
CA SER A 263 8.49 -4.85 0.73
C SER A 263 9.24 -5.44 -0.46
N TYR A 264 9.34 -4.72 -1.57
CA TYR A 264 10.10 -5.18 -2.74
C TYR A 264 11.59 -5.29 -2.46
N LEU A 265 12.15 -4.35 -1.66
CA LEU A 265 13.54 -4.40 -1.25
C LEU A 265 13.85 -5.65 -0.43
N ILE A 266 12.99 -5.98 0.55
CA ILE A 266 13.13 -7.19 1.38
C ILE A 266 13.10 -8.44 0.51
N PHE A 267 12.11 -8.58 -0.37
CA PHE A 267 12.01 -9.75 -1.24
C PHE A 267 13.17 -9.84 -2.23
N TYR A 268 13.67 -8.70 -2.72
CA TYR A 268 14.85 -8.65 -3.58
C TYR A 268 16.15 -9.04 -2.84
N ALA A 269 16.28 -8.62 -1.58
CA ALA A 269 17.45 -8.89 -0.73
C ALA A 269 17.67 -10.40 -0.45
N PHE A 270 16.64 -11.25 -0.61
CA PHE A 270 16.83 -12.70 -0.57
C PHE A 270 17.70 -13.25 -1.71
N GLY A 271 18.07 -12.43 -2.70
CA GLY A 271 19.04 -12.80 -3.74
C GLY A 271 18.52 -13.76 -4.81
N LEU A 272 17.22 -14.03 -4.86
CA LEU A 272 16.58 -14.97 -5.79
C LEU A 272 16.04 -14.31 -7.07
N MET A 273 16.15 -12.98 -7.19
CA MET A 273 15.76 -12.22 -8.38
C MET A 273 16.96 -11.54 -9.03
N LYS A 274 17.01 -11.52 -10.36
CA LYS A 274 17.88 -10.63 -11.11
C LYS A 274 17.23 -9.26 -11.20
N MET A 275 18.01 -8.18 -11.24
CA MET A 275 17.50 -6.81 -11.40
C MET A 275 16.67 -6.67 -12.69
N THR A 276 17.14 -7.30 -13.77
CA THR A 276 16.45 -7.28 -15.07
C THR A 276 15.07 -7.95 -15.02
N ASP A 277 14.94 -9.03 -14.26
CA ASP A 277 13.67 -9.76 -14.13
C ASP A 277 12.71 -8.98 -13.24
N PHE A 278 13.22 -8.41 -12.14
CA PHE A 278 12.44 -7.50 -11.31
C PHE A 278 11.90 -6.32 -12.13
N PHE A 279 12.77 -5.63 -12.87
CA PHE A 279 12.38 -4.48 -13.69
C PHE A 279 11.31 -4.85 -14.74
N LYS A 280 11.43 -6.00 -15.41
CA LYS A 280 10.42 -6.46 -16.37
C LYS A 280 9.05 -6.67 -15.72
N LEU A 281 9.01 -7.34 -14.56
CA LEU A 281 7.78 -7.60 -13.83
C LEU A 281 7.16 -6.31 -13.30
N ALA A 282 7.98 -5.44 -12.74
CA ALA A 282 7.57 -4.16 -12.19
C ALA A 282 7.07 -3.20 -13.28
N ALA A 283 7.80 -3.06 -14.40
CA ALA A 283 7.38 -2.25 -15.53
C ALA A 283 6.07 -2.75 -16.14
N PHE A 284 5.93 -4.07 -16.31
CA PHE A 284 4.68 -4.66 -16.80
C PHE A 284 3.50 -4.34 -15.87
N LYS A 285 3.66 -4.53 -14.55
CA LYS A 285 2.66 -4.15 -13.54
C LYS A 285 2.31 -2.67 -13.65
N SER A 286 3.30 -1.79 -13.70
CA SER A 286 3.10 -0.34 -13.67
C SER A 286 2.46 0.20 -14.94
N ILE A 287 2.77 -0.37 -16.11
CA ILE A 287 2.11 -0.02 -17.38
C ILE A 287 0.62 -0.39 -17.31
N LEU A 288 0.30 -1.62 -16.89
CA LEU A 288 -1.09 -2.05 -16.75
C LEU A 288 -1.83 -1.25 -15.68
N ALA A 289 -1.18 -0.97 -14.55
CA ALA A 289 -1.74 -0.13 -13.49
C ALA A 289 -2.08 1.28 -14.01
N THR A 290 -1.19 1.88 -14.80
CA THR A 290 -1.43 3.19 -15.41
C THR A 290 -2.67 3.15 -16.31
N ILE A 291 -2.82 2.13 -17.15
CA ILE A 291 -4.02 1.95 -17.97
C ILE A 291 -5.26 1.84 -17.09
N VAL A 292 -5.21 1.03 -16.05
CA VAL A 292 -6.34 0.85 -15.11
C VAL A 292 -6.65 2.16 -14.38
N VAL A 293 -5.66 2.93 -13.96
CA VAL A 293 -5.90 4.21 -13.28
C VAL A 293 -6.61 5.19 -14.21
N PHE A 294 -6.14 5.37 -15.42
CA PHE A 294 -6.73 6.35 -16.35
C PHE A 294 -8.12 5.93 -16.85
N PHE A 295 -8.32 4.66 -17.19
CA PHE A 295 -9.55 4.20 -17.85
C PHE A 295 -10.57 3.57 -16.91
N VAL A 296 -10.17 3.21 -15.69
CA VAL A 296 -11.08 2.56 -14.73
C VAL A 296 -11.17 3.34 -13.42
N MET A 297 -10.05 3.65 -12.77
CA MET A 297 -10.08 4.26 -11.43
C MET A 297 -10.59 5.71 -11.46
N ILE A 298 -10.07 6.55 -12.35
CA ILE A 298 -10.51 7.95 -12.44
C ILE A 298 -12.01 8.03 -12.77
N PRO A 299 -12.56 7.33 -13.78
CA PRO A 299 -14.01 7.26 -14.00
C PRO A 299 -14.78 6.69 -12.81
N TRP A 300 -14.25 5.68 -12.13
CA TRP A 300 -14.86 5.09 -10.93
C TRP A 300 -14.96 6.11 -9.79
N TRP A 301 -13.90 6.86 -9.52
CA TRP A 301 -13.91 7.91 -8.50
C TRP A 301 -14.86 9.05 -8.84
N SER A 302 -14.97 9.43 -10.11
CA SER A 302 -15.99 10.39 -10.58
C SER A 302 -17.40 9.86 -10.32
N PHE A 303 -17.67 8.59 -10.62
CA PHE A 303 -18.96 7.96 -10.36
C PHE A 303 -19.29 7.89 -8.86
N MET A 304 -18.27 7.65 -8.02
CA MET A 304 -18.42 7.58 -6.56
C MET A 304 -18.54 8.95 -5.88
N GLY A 305 -18.40 10.05 -6.62
CA GLY A 305 -18.44 11.41 -6.09
C GLY A 305 -17.21 11.77 -5.22
N VAL A 306 -16.09 11.12 -5.50
CA VAL A 306 -14.80 11.35 -4.80
C VAL A 306 -13.94 12.34 -5.59
N LEU A 307 -14.28 12.57 -6.83
CA LEU A 307 -13.54 13.44 -7.75
C LEU A 307 -14.34 14.69 -8.10
#